data_617ace8a874ab4f07e1fc39fa1a738c8
#
_entry.id   617ace8a874ab4f07e1fc39fa1a738c8
#
_cell.length_a   1.000
_cell.length_b   1.000
_cell.length_c   1.000
_cell.angle_alpha   90.00
_cell.angle_beta   90.00
_cell.angle_gamma   90.00
#
_symmetry.space_group_name_H-M   'P 1'
#
loop_
_entity.id
_entity.type
_entity.pdbx_description
1 polymer ?
#
loop_
_entity_poly.entity_id
_entity_poly.type
_entity_poly.pdbx_seq_one_letter_code
_entity_poly.pdbx_strand_id
1 'polypeptide(L)'
;MRCISRPLPVRVACRKRLWVVGRILLQAGAETLGPAATIASMFSYRHSFHAGNHADVLKHTALVVILRYLAAAKDTPLLLADTHAGTGLYRLDRADAQTSGEALEGVLPLWQQYGPGAEGQASAPEALAAYLHVLAERNASGELRKYPGSPFIAAALMRPQDQLRLFELHPTDSRLLDKNVAGLSNATQIEVVRNNGFTGLKALLPPASRRALVLIDPSYELKTDYAQVVACLQDAMQRFATGCYIVWYPVIPRQEAHQLPRRLKALAQQAGRSWLHATLSIGRGAQESGRDGLRASGIFVINPPFVLQERLKEALPVICRTLQRGAGHGWQLEGSP
;
A
#
# COMPACT_ATOMS: atom_id res chain seq x y z
N MET A 1 -70.62 9.10 -24.59
CA MET A 1 -70.42 8.68 -23.20
C MET A 1 -69.42 7.54 -23.16
N ARG A 2 -68.15 7.81 -22.85
CA ARG A 2 -67.17 6.84 -22.36
C ARG A 2 -66.15 7.62 -21.60
N CYS A 3 -66.10 7.44 -20.26
CA CYS A 3 -65.16 7.97 -19.35
C CYS A 3 -63.75 7.32 -19.58
N ILE A 4 -62.77 8.15 -19.73
CA ILE A 4 -61.34 7.72 -19.72
C ILE A 4 -60.77 8.16 -18.37
N SER A 5 -60.55 7.21 -17.49
CA SER A 5 -59.86 7.39 -16.21
C SER A 5 -58.33 7.50 -16.44
N ARG A 6 -57.75 8.59 -15.97
CA ARG A 6 -56.30 8.79 -15.89
C ARG A 6 -55.74 8.11 -14.64
N PRO A 7 -54.59 7.40 -14.68
CA PRO A 7 -53.93 6.93 -13.48
C PRO A 7 -53.10 8.06 -12.83
N LEU A 8 -53.12 8.12 -11.48
CA LEU A 8 -52.38 9.00 -10.62
C LEU A 8 -50.90 8.57 -10.56
N PRO A 9 -49.95 9.49 -10.38
CA PRO A 9 -48.53 9.15 -10.26
C PRO A 9 -48.22 8.60 -8.87
N VAL A 10 -47.53 7.45 -8.83
CA VAL A 10 -46.96 6.83 -7.64
C VAL A 10 -45.80 7.68 -7.18
N ARG A 11 -45.90 8.30 -6.01
CA ARG A 11 -44.79 8.94 -5.31
C ARG A 11 -43.86 7.86 -4.73
N VAL A 12 -42.68 7.72 -5.29
CA VAL A 12 -41.57 6.95 -4.68
C VAL A 12 -41.01 7.80 -3.56
N ALA A 13 -41.27 7.39 -2.32
CA ALA A 13 -40.66 7.98 -1.13
C ALA A 13 -39.19 7.50 -1.01
N CYS A 14 -38.27 8.39 -1.32
CA CYS A 14 -36.86 8.21 -1.10
C CYS A 14 -36.60 8.23 0.43
N ARG A 15 -36.34 7.07 1.04
CA ARG A 15 -35.94 6.95 2.44
C ARG A 15 -34.50 7.44 2.61
N LYS A 16 -34.31 8.72 2.92
CA LYS A 16 -33.15 9.26 3.57
C LYS A 16 -33.16 8.81 5.05
N ARG A 17 -32.54 7.73 5.38
CA ARG A 17 -32.13 7.40 6.77
C ARG A 17 -30.87 6.55 6.70
N LEU A 18 -29.83 7.09 7.31
CA LEU A 18 -28.65 6.51 7.99
C LEU A 18 -27.35 7.26 7.68
N TRP A 19 -27.29 8.52 8.11
CA TRP A 19 -26.03 9.27 8.23
C TRP A 19 -26.11 10.24 9.44
N VAL A 20 -26.45 9.76 10.63
CA VAL A 20 -26.50 10.60 11.86
C VAL A 20 -25.75 9.97 13.04
N VAL A 21 -25.04 8.87 12.90
CA VAL A 21 -24.35 8.24 14.02
C VAL A 21 -22.86 8.67 14.15
N GLY A 22 -22.29 9.37 13.16
CA GLY A 22 -20.87 9.77 13.17
C GLY A 22 -20.54 11.10 13.86
N ARG A 23 -21.49 11.89 14.34
CA ARG A 23 -21.23 13.28 14.77
C ARG A 23 -21.40 13.61 16.26
N ILE A 24 -21.72 12.63 17.13
CA ILE A 24 -21.96 12.87 18.57
C ILE A 24 -20.79 12.44 19.49
N LEU A 25 -19.70 11.85 18.96
CA LEU A 25 -18.59 11.38 19.80
C LEU A 25 -17.36 12.31 19.83
N LEU A 26 -17.44 13.55 19.37
CA LEU A 26 -16.30 14.49 19.33
C LEU A 26 -16.27 15.51 20.49
N GLN A 27 -17.13 15.39 21.49
CA GLN A 27 -17.14 16.29 22.67
C GLN A 27 -17.28 15.59 24.03
N ALA A 28 -16.83 14.36 24.17
CA ALA A 28 -16.66 13.77 25.50
C ALA A 28 -15.17 13.64 25.78
N GLY A 29 -14.76 14.14 26.96
CA GLY A 29 -13.36 14.19 27.42
C GLY A 29 -12.67 12.84 27.39
N ALA A 30 -11.34 12.84 27.51
CA ALA A 30 -10.44 11.71 27.47
C ALA A 30 -10.81 10.60 28.47
N GLU A 31 -11.87 9.85 28.18
CA GLU A 31 -12.15 8.58 28.84
C GLU A 31 -11.31 7.52 28.09
N THR A 32 -10.48 6.83 28.84
CA THR A 32 -9.72 5.66 28.37
C THR A 32 -10.70 4.63 27.82
N LEU A 33 -10.77 4.54 26.48
CA LEU A 33 -11.51 3.49 25.81
C LEU A 33 -11.03 2.14 26.34
N GLY A 34 -11.94 1.34 26.89
CA GLY A 34 -11.63 0.01 27.40
C GLY A 34 -11.11 -0.91 26.29
N PRO A 35 -10.43 -2.03 26.61
CA PRO A 35 -9.77 -2.92 25.66
C PRO A 35 -10.66 -3.40 24.50
N ALA A 36 -11.96 -3.54 24.70
CA ALA A 36 -12.92 -3.96 23.68
C ALA A 36 -13.16 -2.87 22.60
N ALA A 37 -13.20 -1.58 22.99
CA ALA A 37 -13.36 -0.47 22.05
C ALA A 37 -12.09 -0.24 21.22
N THR A 38 -10.92 -0.47 21.81
CA THR A 38 -9.63 -0.42 21.13
C THR A 38 -9.50 -1.53 20.09
N ILE A 39 -9.97 -2.75 20.40
CA ILE A 39 -9.99 -3.89 19.47
C ILE A 39 -10.95 -3.62 18.30
N ALA A 40 -12.14 -3.07 18.55
CA ALA A 40 -13.10 -2.76 17.50
C ALA A 40 -12.58 -1.70 16.53
N SER A 41 -11.84 -0.69 17.00
CA SER A 41 -11.22 0.34 16.12
C SER A 41 -10.04 -0.21 15.32
N MET A 42 -9.27 -1.16 15.84
CA MET A 42 -8.16 -1.80 15.12
C MET A 42 -8.59 -2.59 13.88
N PHE A 43 -9.88 -2.93 13.75
CA PHE A 43 -10.42 -3.74 12.65
C PHE A 43 -11.36 -2.96 11.72
N SER A 44 -11.36 -1.61 11.78
CA SER A 44 -12.21 -0.79 10.93
C SER A 44 -11.62 -0.56 9.53
N TYR A 45 -10.30 -0.51 9.40
CA TYR A 45 -9.61 -0.35 8.13
C TYR A 45 -9.75 -1.59 7.24
N ARG A 46 -10.16 -1.35 5.99
CA ARG A 46 -10.16 -2.39 4.95
C ARG A 46 -9.49 -1.85 3.70
N HIS A 47 -8.34 -2.39 3.38
CA HIS A 47 -7.56 -1.97 2.21
C HIS A 47 -8.31 -2.15 0.88
N SER A 48 -9.35 -2.99 0.82
CA SER A 48 -10.18 -3.17 -0.38
C SER A 48 -10.80 -1.87 -0.92
N PHE A 49 -11.03 -0.87 -0.05
CA PHE A 49 -11.52 0.45 -0.46
C PHE A 49 -10.44 1.33 -1.07
N HIS A 50 -9.17 1.07 -0.77
CA HIS A 50 -8.02 1.89 -1.12
C HIS A 50 -7.10 1.27 -2.17
N ALA A 51 -7.36 0.00 -2.54
CA ALA A 51 -6.51 -0.77 -3.43
C ALA A 51 -6.31 -0.07 -4.79
N GLY A 52 -5.06 0.07 -5.18
CA GLY A 52 -4.65 0.70 -6.42
C GLY A 52 -4.67 2.23 -6.41
N ASN A 53 -4.79 2.88 -5.24
CA ASN A 53 -4.67 4.33 -5.15
C ASN A 53 -3.23 4.80 -5.44
N HIS A 54 -3.01 6.14 -5.46
CA HIS A 54 -1.69 6.73 -5.70
C HIS A 54 -0.62 6.30 -4.69
N ALA A 55 -1.02 5.96 -3.46
CA ALA A 55 -0.10 5.50 -2.42
C ALA A 55 0.40 4.08 -2.71
N ASP A 56 -0.50 3.20 -3.15
CA ASP A 56 -0.14 1.88 -3.66
C ASP A 56 0.76 1.97 -4.89
N VAL A 57 0.49 2.89 -5.81
CA VAL A 57 1.34 3.10 -7.00
C VAL A 57 2.78 3.43 -6.59
N LEU A 58 2.99 4.37 -5.66
CA LEU A 58 4.32 4.72 -5.16
C LEU A 58 5.00 3.52 -4.50
N LYS A 59 4.31 2.89 -3.54
CA LYS A 59 4.82 1.76 -2.77
C LYS A 59 5.19 0.57 -3.64
N HIS A 60 4.27 0.17 -4.51
CA HIS A 60 4.44 -1.02 -5.33
C HIS A 60 5.43 -0.82 -6.48
N THR A 61 5.52 0.38 -7.07
CA THR A 61 6.59 0.69 -8.03
C THR A 61 7.97 0.53 -7.40
N ALA A 62 8.18 1.07 -6.20
CA ALA A 62 9.45 0.91 -5.49
C ALA A 62 9.70 -0.56 -5.10
N LEU A 63 8.67 -1.28 -4.62
CA LEU A 63 8.77 -2.70 -4.26
C LEU A 63 9.21 -3.55 -5.45
N VAL A 64 8.64 -3.34 -6.64
CA VAL A 64 8.99 -4.05 -7.87
C VAL A 64 10.45 -3.80 -8.26
N VAL A 65 10.91 -2.55 -8.23
CA VAL A 65 12.32 -2.21 -8.53
C VAL A 65 13.27 -2.91 -7.58
N ILE A 66 12.98 -2.85 -6.27
CA ILE A 66 13.82 -3.47 -5.25
C ILE A 66 13.85 -4.99 -5.41
N LEU A 67 12.70 -5.63 -5.59
CA LEU A 67 12.61 -7.08 -5.75
C LEU A 67 13.36 -7.58 -6.98
N ARG A 68 13.14 -6.94 -8.14
CA ARG A 68 13.86 -7.31 -9.38
C ARG A 68 15.37 -7.21 -9.22
N TYR A 69 15.84 -6.14 -8.59
CA TYR A 69 17.27 -5.98 -8.32
C TYR A 69 17.79 -7.05 -7.38
N LEU A 70 17.13 -7.28 -6.24
CA LEU A 70 17.58 -8.27 -5.26
C LEU A 70 17.53 -9.70 -5.79
N ALA A 71 16.55 -10.01 -6.64
CA ALA A 71 16.48 -11.32 -7.31
C ALA A 71 17.64 -11.54 -8.30
N ALA A 72 17.99 -10.51 -9.07
CA ALA A 72 19.07 -10.59 -10.08
C ALA A 72 20.49 -10.51 -9.47
N ALA A 73 20.66 -9.82 -8.34
CA ALA A 73 21.98 -9.50 -7.80
C ALA A 73 22.74 -10.71 -7.25
N LYS A 74 22.07 -11.73 -6.72
CA LYS A 74 22.71 -12.92 -6.11
C LYS A 74 21.78 -14.11 -6.12
N ASP A 75 22.31 -15.31 -6.32
CA ASP A 75 21.56 -16.57 -6.27
C ASP A 75 21.17 -17.01 -4.84
N THR A 76 21.83 -16.50 -3.81
CA THR A 76 21.48 -16.80 -2.42
C THR A 76 19.99 -16.50 -2.16
N PRO A 77 19.27 -17.39 -1.46
CA PRO A 77 17.85 -17.21 -1.16
C PRO A 77 17.56 -15.87 -0.48
N LEU A 78 16.42 -15.26 -0.82
CA LEU A 78 15.91 -14.02 -0.22
C LEU A 78 14.72 -14.35 0.69
N LEU A 79 14.77 -13.86 1.93
CA LEU A 79 13.60 -13.80 2.78
C LEU A 79 12.84 -12.52 2.49
N LEU A 80 11.58 -12.65 2.09
CA LEU A 80 10.62 -11.57 1.94
C LEU A 80 9.69 -11.60 3.15
N ALA A 81 9.48 -10.46 3.81
CA ALA A 81 8.54 -10.34 4.90
C ALA A 81 7.63 -9.12 4.70
N ASP A 82 6.32 -9.33 4.73
CA ASP A 82 5.31 -8.29 4.70
C ASP A 82 4.58 -8.28 6.04
N THR A 83 4.72 -7.19 6.80
CA THR A 83 4.21 -7.10 8.17
C THR A 83 2.71 -6.81 8.26
N HIS A 84 2.08 -6.35 7.16
CA HIS A 84 0.67 -5.98 7.08
C HIS A 84 0.11 -6.35 5.70
N ALA A 85 -0.07 -7.64 5.47
CA ALA A 85 -0.28 -8.21 4.14
C ALA A 85 -1.69 -7.97 3.55
N GLY A 86 -2.69 -7.66 4.38
CA GLY A 86 -4.08 -7.54 3.95
C GLY A 86 -4.60 -8.84 3.34
N THR A 87 -5.52 -8.73 2.39
CA THR A 87 -6.05 -9.91 1.66
C THR A 87 -5.20 -10.31 0.45
N GLY A 88 -4.20 -9.52 0.11
CA GLY A 88 -3.22 -9.75 -0.96
C GLY A 88 -3.74 -9.56 -2.38
N LEU A 89 -5.00 -9.83 -2.67
CA LEU A 89 -5.61 -9.68 -3.99
C LEU A 89 -6.96 -8.96 -3.89
N TYR A 90 -7.13 -7.90 -4.67
CA TYR A 90 -8.30 -7.03 -4.64
C TYR A 90 -9.03 -7.02 -5.98
N ARG A 91 -10.37 -6.85 -5.94
CA ARG A 91 -11.22 -6.74 -7.13
C ARG A 91 -11.63 -5.29 -7.31
N LEU A 92 -11.12 -4.61 -8.36
CA LEU A 92 -11.46 -3.21 -8.67
C LEU A 92 -12.87 -3.05 -9.27
N ASP A 93 -13.47 -4.13 -9.75
CA ASP A 93 -14.84 -4.16 -10.29
C ASP A 93 -15.91 -4.43 -9.23
N ARG A 94 -15.56 -4.53 -7.94
CA ARG A 94 -16.51 -4.70 -6.84
C ARG A 94 -17.07 -3.36 -6.35
N ALA A 95 -18.21 -3.43 -5.71
CA ALA A 95 -18.95 -2.25 -5.21
C ALA A 95 -18.15 -1.44 -4.17
N ASP A 96 -17.36 -2.08 -3.32
CA ASP A 96 -16.49 -1.42 -2.33
C ASP A 96 -15.39 -0.57 -3.01
N ALA A 97 -14.67 -1.14 -3.98
CA ALA A 97 -13.66 -0.42 -4.75
C ALA A 97 -14.28 0.69 -5.63
N GLN A 98 -15.46 0.44 -6.22
CA GLN A 98 -16.18 1.43 -7.02
C GLN A 98 -16.74 2.57 -6.17
N THR A 99 -17.13 2.30 -4.93
CA THR A 99 -17.66 3.31 -4.01
C THR A 99 -16.59 4.31 -3.58
N SER A 100 -15.36 3.86 -3.33
CA SER A 100 -14.24 4.75 -3.00
C SER A 100 -13.73 5.52 -4.24
N GLY A 101 -13.69 4.84 -5.39
CA GLY A 101 -13.15 5.39 -6.64
C GLY A 101 -11.65 5.67 -6.61
N GLU A 102 -10.92 5.25 -5.58
CA GLU A 102 -9.49 5.63 -5.40
C GLU A 102 -8.58 5.04 -6.48
N ALA A 103 -8.92 3.88 -7.06
CA ALA A 103 -8.18 3.33 -8.19
C ALA A 103 -8.29 4.21 -9.46
N LEU A 104 -9.42 4.96 -9.62
CA LEU A 104 -9.59 5.95 -10.69
C LEU A 104 -8.64 7.16 -10.55
N GLU A 105 -8.15 7.38 -9.34
CA GLU A 105 -7.19 8.45 -9.00
C GLU A 105 -5.76 7.89 -8.81
N GLY A 106 -5.58 6.61 -9.10
CA GLY A 106 -4.33 5.88 -8.90
C GLY A 106 -3.92 5.08 -10.14
N VAL A 107 -3.99 3.77 -10.02
CA VAL A 107 -3.45 2.85 -11.02
C VAL A 107 -4.16 2.87 -12.37
N LEU A 108 -5.47 3.14 -12.41
CA LEU A 108 -6.25 3.05 -13.67
C LEU A 108 -5.83 4.07 -14.73
N PRO A 109 -5.60 5.36 -14.45
CA PRO A 109 -5.05 6.29 -15.44
C PRO A 109 -3.68 5.86 -15.98
N LEU A 110 -2.80 5.33 -15.11
CA LEU A 110 -1.49 4.81 -15.52
C LEU A 110 -1.63 3.57 -16.42
N TRP A 111 -2.57 2.67 -16.08
CA TRP A 111 -2.87 1.50 -16.89
C TRP A 111 -3.40 1.86 -18.27
N GLN A 112 -4.32 2.83 -18.34
CA GLN A 112 -4.88 3.31 -19.61
C GLN A 112 -3.83 3.95 -20.50
N GLN A 113 -2.89 4.70 -19.92
CA GLN A 113 -1.89 5.45 -20.69
C GLN A 113 -0.65 4.64 -21.02
N TYR A 114 -0.20 3.73 -20.12
CA TYR A 114 1.09 3.04 -20.20
C TYR A 114 0.99 1.51 -20.09
N GLY A 115 -0.19 0.96 -19.86
CA GLY A 115 -0.40 -0.48 -19.75
C GLY A 115 -0.20 -1.23 -21.06
N PRO A 116 -0.32 -2.56 -21.05
CA PRO A 116 -0.17 -3.37 -22.26
C PRO A 116 -1.10 -2.94 -23.39
N GLY A 117 -0.53 -2.64 -24.56
CA GLY A 117 -1.28 -2.20 -25.75
C GLY A 117 -1.66 -0.71 -25.75
N ALA A 118 -1.32 0.07 -24.73
CA ALA A 118 -1.55 1.52 -24.71
C ALA A 118 -0.53 2.26 -25.56
N GLU A 119 -0.92 3.41 -26.14
CA GLU A 119 -0.02 4.24 -26.97
C GLU A 119 1.26 4.65 -26.25
N GLY A 120 1.19 4.99 -24.98
CA GLY A 120 2.32 5.40 -24.16
C GLY A 120 3.17 4.24 -23.62
N GLN A 121 2.83 2.99 -23.89
CA GLN A 121 3.55 1.83 -23.34
C GLN A 121 5.05 1.88 -23.57
N ALA A 122 5.48 2.19 -24.80
CA ALA A 122 6.90 2.25 -25.17
C ALA A 122 7.67 3.42 -24.52
N SER A 123 6.97 4.47 -24.07
CA SER A 123 7.53 5.65 -23.40
C SER A 123 7.47 5.58 -21.88
N ALA A 124 6.93 4.51 -21.32
CA ALA A 124 6.85 4.33 -19.87
C ALA A 124 8.26 4.19 -19.29
N PRO A 125 8.60 4.95 -18.22
CA PRO A 125 9.83 4.71 -17.47
C PRO A 125 9.93 3.26 -17.00
N GLU A 126 11.14 2.69 -16.97
CA GLU A 126 11.36 1.27 -16.70
C GLU A 126 10.69 0.80 -15.39
N ALA A 127 10.77 1.60 -14.31
CA ALA A 127 10.14 1.25 -13.04
C ALA A 127 8.62 1.17 -13.16
N LEU A 128 7.98 2.11 -13.87
CA LEU A 128 6.54 2.10 -14.12
C LEU A 128 6.14 0.93 -15.02
N ALA A 129 6.87 0.72 -16.11
CA ALA A 129 6.62 -0.39 -17.03
C ALA A 129 6.73 -1.75 -16.31
N ALA A 130 7.74 -1.94 -15.47
CA ALA A 130 7.93 -3.15 -14.67
C ALA A 130 6.77 -3.37 -13.70
N TYR A 131 6.29 -2.32 -13.02
CA TYR A 131 5.12 -2.40 -12.14
C TYR A 131 3.85 -2.79 -12.91
N LEU A 132 3.56 -2.10 -14.03
CA LEU A 132 2.38 -2.39 -14.85
C LEU A 132 2.43 -3.80 -15.46
N HIS A 133 3.63 -4.30 -15.78
CA HIS A 133 3.82 -5.68 -16.25
C HIS A 133 3.39 -6.71 -15.20
N VAL A 134 3.77 -6.53 -13.94
CA VAL A 134 3.32 -7.41 -12.84
C VAL A 134 1.80 -7.40 -12.69
N LEU A 135 1.15 -6.25 -12.86
CA LEU A 135 -0.32 -6.17 -12.86
C LEU A 135 -0.93 -6.94 -14.05
N ALA A 136 -0.28 -6.88 -15.21
CA ALA A 136 -0.77 -7.53 -16.44
C ALA A 136 -0.83 -9.06 -16.31
N GLU A 137 0.10 -9.68 -15.60
CA GLU A 137 0.12 -11.14 -15.37
C GLU A 137 -1.18 -11.67 -14.75
N ARG A 138 -1.90 -10.83 -13.99
CA ARG A 138 -3.18 -11.18 -13.36
C ARG A 138 -4.41 -10.70 -14.14
N ASN A 139 -4.20 -10.00 -15.26
CA ASN A 139 -5.23 -9.32 -16.05
C ASN A 139 -5.07 -9.60 -17.55
N ALA A 140 -4.97 -10.86 -17.93
CA ALA A 140 -4.74 -11.29 -19.31
C ALA A 140 -5.80 -10.81 -20.32
N SER A 141 -6.99 -10.40 -19.85
CA SER A 141 -8.05 -9.83 -20.71
C SER A 141 -7.78 -8.39 -21.17
N GLY A 142 -6.71 -7.77 -20.70
CA GLY A 142 -6.37 -6.37 -21.01
C GLY A 142 -7.04 -5.34 -20.10
N GLU A 143 -8.12 -5.69 -19.38
CA GLU A 143 -8.75 -4.83 -18.38
C GLU A 143 -8.15 -5.08 -16.99
N LEU A 144 -7.82 -4.01 -16.28
CA LEU A 144 -7.33 -4.07 -14.91
C LEU A 144 -8.48 -4.29 -13.92
N ARG A 145 -8.91 -5.53 -13.75
CA ARG A 145 -9.99 -5.92 -12.82
C ARG A 145 -9.48 -6.44 -11.48
N LYS A 146 -8.30 -7.06 -11.48
CA LYS A 146 -7.66 -7.62 -10.29
C LYS A 146 -6.41 -6.81 -9.97
N TYR A 147 -6.36 -6.30 -8.77
CA TYR A 147 -5.20 -5.57 -8.29
C TYR A 147 -4.40 -6.42 -7.29
N PRO A 148 -3.18 -6.84 -7.64
CA PRO A 148 -2.29 -7.52 -6.71
C PRO A 148 -1.73 -6.51 -5.70
N GLY A 149 -1.96 -6.77 -4.40
CA GLY A 149 -1.26 -6.08 -3.32
C GLY A 149 0.19 -6.57 -3.19
N SER A 150 0.92 -6.01 -2.23
CA SER A 150 2.33 -6.35 -1.96
C SER A 150 2.60 -7.86 -1.86
N PRO A 151 1.74 -8.71 -1.23
CA PRO A 151 1.97 -10.16 -1.19
C PRO A 151 2.02 -10.81 -2.58
N PHE A 152 1.11 -10.40 -3.47
CA PHE A 152 1.01 -10.98 -4.80
C PHE A 152 2.06 -10.43 -5.77
N ILE A 153 2.50 -9.18 -5.57
CA ILE A 153 3.66 -8.60 -6.26
C ILE A 153 4.93 -9.33 -5.84
N ALA A 154 5.12 -9.56 -4.54
CA ALA A 154 6.25 -10.33 -4.03
C ALA A 154 6.25 -11.76 -4.57
N ALA A 155 5.10 -12.46 -4.53
CA ALA A 155 4.97 -13.81 -5.05
C ALA A 155 5.25 -13.92 -6.56
N ALA A 156 4.88 -12.91 -7.36
CA ALA A 156 5.15 -12.89 -8.80
C ALA A 156 6.64 -12.73 -9.15
N LEU A 157 7.41 -12.09 -8.26
CA LEU A 157 8.82 -11.75 -8.50
C LEU A 157 9.81 -12.61 -7.72
N MET A 158 9.34 -13.48 -6.82
CA MET A 158 10.21 -14.38 -6.06
C MET A 158 10.67 -15.57 -6.91
N ARG A 159 11.90 -16.02 -6.62
CA ARG A 159 12.51 -17.18 -7.29
C ARG A 159 12.20 -18.48 -6.54
N PRO A 160 12.40 -19.65 -7.12
CA PRO A 160 12.11 -20.93 -6.47
C PRO A 160 12.78 -21.14 -5.10
N GLN A 161 13.95 -20.56 -4.87
CA GLN A 161 14.68 -20.66 -3.60
C GLN A 161 14.28 -19.59 -2.55
N ASP A 162 13.49 -18.57 -2.92
CA ASP A 162 13.09 -17.49 -2.02
C ASP A 162 11.93 -17.93 -1.11
N GLN A 163 11.76 -17.26 0.01
CA GLN A 163 10.68 -17.50 0.96
C GLN A 163 9.92 -16.21 1.26
N LEU A 164 8.60 -16.29 1.39
CA LEU A 164 7.73 -15.17 1.71
C LEU A 164 6.97 -15.44 3.01
N ARG A 165 7.01 -14.49 3.93
CA ARG A 165 6.30 -14.47 5.21
C ARG A 165 5.33 -13.31 5.23
N LEU A 166 4.04 -13.62 5.35
CA LEU A 166 2.94 -12.66 5.29
C LEU A 166 2.26 -12.60 6.65
N PHE A 167 2.33 -11.45 7.31
CA PHE A 167 1.63 -11.24 8.57
C PHE A 167 0.33 -10.49 8.32
N GLU A 168 -0.77 -11.03 8.84
CA GLU A 168 -2.07 -10.39 8.85
C GLU A 168 -2.81 -10.70 10.14
N LEU A 169 -3.09 -9.64 10.92
CA LEU A 169 -3.69 -9.79 12.25
C LEU A 169 -5.21 -9.95 12.17
N HIS A 170 -5.85 -9.29 11.19
CA HIS A 170 -7.30 -9.33 11.05
C HIS A 170 -7.79 -10.74 10.66
N PRO A 171 -8.68 -11.37 11.45
CA PRO A 171 -9.02 -12.79 11.28
C PRO A 171 -9.71 -13.11 9.95
N THR A 172 -10.48 -12.17 9.40
CA THR A 172 -11.15 -12.35 8.11
C THR A 172 -10.17 -12.20 6.96
N ASP A 173 -9.31 -11.17 7.02
CA ASP A 173 -8.36 -10.86 5.95
C ASP A 173 -7.24 -11.88 5.89
N SER A 174 -6.77 -12.40 7.04
CA SER A 174 -5.82 -13.51 7.12
C SER A 174 -6.37 -14.79 6.45
N ARG A 175 -7.65 -15.14 6.69
CA ARG A 175 -8.28 -16.29 6.01
C ARG A 175 -8.45 -16.10 4.51
N LEU A 176 -8.77 -14.87 4.08
CA LEU A 176 -8.86 -14.55 2.66
C LEU A 176 -7.49 -14.57 1.99
N LEU A 177 -6.46 -14.05 2.68
CA LEU A 177 -5.07 -14.11 2.23
C LEU A 177 -4.62 -15.56 2.04
N ASP A 178 -4.85 -16.42 3.01
CA ASP A 178 -4.55 -17.85 2.95
C ASP A 178 -5.20 -18.51 1.74
N LYS A 179 -6.50 -18.28 1.55
CA LYS A 179 -7.25 -18.79 0.40
C LYS A 179 -6.69 -18.29 -0.93
N ASN A 180 -6.34 -17.00 -1.00
CA ASN A 180 -5.81 -16.39 -2.20
C ASN A 180 -4.40 -16.92 -2.53
N VAL A 181 -3.54 -17.10 -1.52
CA VAL A 181 -2.18 -17.67 -1.64
C VAL A 181 -2.23 -19.13 -2.07
N ALA A 182 -3.15 -19.94 -1.53
CA ALA A 182 -3.27 -21.35 -1.88
C ALA A 182 -3.51 -21.59 -3.38
N GLY A 183 -4.00 -20.59 -4.11
CA GLY A 183 -4.17 -20.62 -5.58
C GLY A 183 -2.92 -20.27 -6.39
N LEU A 184 -1.79 -19.99 -5.75
CA LEU A 184 -0.54 -19.65 -6.42
C LEU A 184 0.29 -20.90 -6.72
N SER A 185 1.01 -20.92 -7.85
CA SER A 185 1.90 -22.03 -8.23
C SER A 185 3.08 -22.22 -7.27
N ASN A 186 3.48 -21.13 -6.58
CA ASN A 186 4.56 -21.10 -5.59
C ASN A 186 4.05 -21.00 -4.14
N ALA A 187 2.83 -21.45 -3.88
CA ALA A 187 2.21 -21.38 -2.55
C ALA A 187 3.06 -22.06 -1.44
N THR A 188 3.82 -23.10 -1.76
CA THR A 188 4.68 -23.81 -0.80
C THR A 188 5.85 -22.98 -0.25
N GLN A 189 6.19 -21.86 -0.92
CA GLN A 189 7.23 -20.93 -0.50
C GLN A 189 6.68 -19.80 0.36
N ILE A 190 5.35 -19.71 0.50
CA ILE A 190 4.62 -18.62 1.14
C ILE A 190 3.97 -19.13 2.42
N GLU A 191 4.25 -18.44 3.52
CA GLU A 191 3.61 -18.72 4.80
C GLU A 191 2.80 -17.51 5.24
N VAL A 192 1.50 -17.73 5.48
CA VAL A 192 0.60 -16.73 6.06
C VAL A 192 0.56 -16.94 7.57
N VAL A 193 0.93 -15.91 8.32
CA VAL A 193 1.02 -15.95 9.78
C VAL A 193 -0.01 -14.99 10.37
N ARG A 194 -1.03 -15.53 11.02
CA ARG A 194 -2.01 -14.72 11.73
C ARG A 194 -1.44 -14.22 13.05
N ASN A 195 -0.64 -13.16 12.97
CA ASN A 195 0.02 -12.53 14.10
C ASN A 195 0.26 -11.04 13.81
N ASN A 196 0.60 -10.29 14.86
CA ASN A 196 1.07 -8.92 14.71
C ASN A 196 2.44 -8.91 14.04
N GLY A 197 2.54 -8.29 12.85
CA GLY A 197 3.76 -8.27 12.05
C GLY A 197 4.92 -7.52 12.70
N PHE A 198 4.65 -6.49 13.53
CA PHE A 198 5.71 -5.80 14.27
C PHE A 198 6.45 -6.72 15.24
N THR A 199 5.73 -7.62 15.89
CA THR A 199 6.31 -8.59 16.83
C THR A 199 6.81 -9.85 16.15
N GLY A 200 6.09 -10.31 15.11
CA GLY A 200 6.42 -11.53 14.37
C GLY A 200 7.73 -11.43 13.60
N LEU A 201 8.07 -10.23 13.09
CA LEU A 201 9.31 -9.99 12.37
C LEU A 201 10.57 -10.36 13.15
N LYS A 202 10.54 -10.24 14.48
CA LYS A 202 11.68 -10.56 15.36
C LYS A 202 12.18 -12.00 15.20
N ALA A 203 11.27 -12.95 14.98
CA ALA A 203 11.61 -14.36 14.82
C ALA A 203 12.26 -14.68 13.47
N LEU A 204 12.11 -13.80 12.49
CA LEU A 204 12.62 -13.99 11.13
C LEU A 204 14.04 -13.41 10.93
N LEU A 205 14.50 -12.56 11.82
CA LEU A 205 15.76 -11.82 11.66
C LEU A 205 16.83 -12.23 12.70
N PRO A 206 18.07 -12.49 12.28
CA PRO A 206 18.54 -12.53 10.90
C PRO A 206 18.13 -13.82 10.19
N PRO A 207 17.81 -13.79 8.87
CA PRO A 207 17.54 -15.03 8.14
C PRO A 207 18.81 -15.84 7.93
N ALA A 208 18.65 -17.17 7.78
CA ALA A 208 19.78 -18.08 7.54
C ALA A 208 20.56 -17.70 6.27
N SER A 209 19.88 -17.22 5.23
CA SER A 209 20.47 -16.73 3.98
C SER A 209 21.24 -15.42 4.11
N ARG A 210 21.10 -14.70 5.22
CA ARG A 210 21.65 -13.35 5.43
C ARG A 210 21.22 -12.34 4.36
N ARG A 211 20.01 -12.57 3.77
CA ARG A 211 19.38 -11.66 2.79
C ARG A 211 17.89 -11.52 3.11
N ALA A 212 17.44 -10.32 3.34
CA ALA A 212 16.03 -10.02 3.59
C ALA A 212 15.58 -8.72 2.94
N LEU A 213 14.31 -8.72 2.50
CA LEU A 213 13.52 -7.54 2.22
C LEU A 213 12.30 -7.56 3.15
N VAL A 214 12.10 -6.47 3.87
CA VAL A 214 10.97 -6.30 4.79
C VAL A 214 10.13 -5.10 4.36
N LEU A 215 8.82 -5.31 4.18
CA LEU A 215 7.85 -4.24 3.98
C LEU A 215 7.08 -4.02 5.28
N ILE A 216 7.00 -2.76 5.72
CA ILE A 216 6.29 -2.31 6.91
C ILE A 216 5.25 -1.27 6.46
N ASP A 217 3.97 -1.66 6.45
CA ASP A 217 2.87 -0.89 5.88
C ASP A 217 1.60 -0.98 6.74
N PRO A 218 1.63 -0.48 8.00
CA PRO A 218 0.44 -0.47 8.86
C PRO A 218 -0.60 0.53 8.35
N SER A 219 -1.84 0.42 8.82
CA SER A 219 -2.94 1.30 8.43
C SER A 219 -2.81 2.75 8.94
N TYR A 220 -1.99 2.97 9.97
CA TYR A 220 -1.82 4.27 10.64
C TYR A 220 -3.13 4.90 11.18
N GLU A 221 -4.17 4.10 11.36
CA GLU A 221 -5.38 4.54 12.06
C GLU A 221 -5.04 4.96 13.49
N LEU A 222 -4.23 4.15 14.17
CA LEU A 222 -3.78 4.42 15.52
C LEU A 222 -2.52 5.29 15.51
N LYS A 223 -2.51 6.34 16.36
CA LYS A 223 -1.30 7.17 16.55
C LYS A 223 -0.10 6.36 17.03
N THR A 224 -0.36 5.27 17.74
CA THR A 224 0.66 4.33 18.24
C THR A 224 1.44 3.63 17.13
N ASP A 225 0.86 3.48 15.93
CA ASP A 225 1.51 2.79 14.80
C ASP A 225 2.82 3.46 14.41
N TYR A 226 2.86 4.81 14.42
CA TYR A 226 4.09 5.56 14.12
C TYR A 226 5.25 5.21 15.08
N ALA A 227 4.94 5.05 16.36
CA ALA A 227 5.93 4.66 17.36
C ALA A 227 6.31 3.18 17.22
N GLN A 228 5.34 2.31 16.92
CA GLN A 228 5.57 0.88 16.69
C GLN A 228 6.44 0.63 15.46
N VAL A 229 6.24 1.37 14.35
CA VAL A 229 7.10 1.32 13.16
C VAL A 229 8.55 1.61 13.51
N VAL A 230 8.80 2.69 14.26
CA VAL A 230 10.17 3.06 14.65
C VAL A 230 10.80 2.01 15.57
N ALA A 231 10.05 1.52 16.57
CA ALA A 231 10.54 0.49 17.49
C ALA A 231 10.80 -0.85 16.77
N CYS A 232 9.90 -1.26 15.87
CA CYS A 232 10.07 -2.45 15.04
C CYS A 232 11.32 -2.37 14.17
N LEU A 233 11.51 -1.24 13.49
CA LEU A 233 12.66 -1.04 12.62
C LEU A 233 13.96 -0.97 13.41
N GLN A 234 13.96 -0.33 14.58
CA GLN A 234 15.12 -0.28 15.47
C GLN A 234 15.54 -1.68 15.92
N ASP A 235 14.59 -2.52 16.38
CA ASP A 235 14.87 -3.91 16.75
C ASP A 235 15.34 -4.73 15.54
N ALA A 236 14.68 -4.58 14.38
CA ALA A 236 15.04 -5.29 13.16
C ALA A 236 16.48 -4.95 12.70
N MET A 237 16.88 -3.69 12.76
CA MET A 237 18.23 -3.24 12.42
C MET A 237 19.28 -3.69 13.42
N GLN A 238 18.96 -3.78 14.71
CA GLN A 238 19.87 -4.37 15.71
C GLN A 238 20.13 -5.85 15.43
N ARG A 239 19.13 -6.60 14.97
CA ARG A 239 19.24 -8.02 14.62
C ARG A 239 19.90 -8.24 13.27
N PHE A 240 19.53 -7.43 12.28
CA PHE A 240 19.97 -7.61 10.90
C PHE A 240 20.14 -6.26 10.18
N ALA A 241 21.21 -5.54 10.46
CA ALA A 241 21.46 -4.20 9.96
C ALA A 241 21.63 -4.10 8.42
N THR A 242 21.89 -5.22 7.73
CA THR A 242 22.11 -5.27 6.27
C THR A 242 20.86 -5.64 5.47
N GLY A 243 19.72 -5.87 6.12
CA GLY A 243 18.44 -6.07 5.46
C GLY A 243 17.98 -4.83 4.70
N CYS A 244 17.23 -5.01 3.63
CA CYS A 244 16.50 -3.94 2.96
C CYS A 244 15.14 -3.77 3.65
N TYR A 245 14.85 -2.56 4.13
CA TYR A 245 13.61 -2.26 4.84
C TYR A 245 12.85 -1.16 4.13
N ILE A 246 11.59 -1.40 3.76
CA ILE A 246 10.68 -0.44 3.18
C ILE A 246 9.63 -0.09 4.22
N VAL A 247 9.49 1.20 4.54
CA VAL A 247 8.42 1.73 5.37
C VAL A 247 7.56 2.62 4.49
N TRP A 248 6.28 2.27 4.32
CA TRP A 248 5.30 3.18 3.75
C TRP A 248 4.63 3.99 4.87
N TYR A 249 4.19 5.22 4.59
CA TYR A 249 3.43 6.05 5.51
C TYR A 249 2.56 7.09 4.80
N PRO A 250 1.39 7.49 5.39
CA PRO A 250 0.56 8.56 4.85
C PRO A 250 1.15 9.93 5.19
N VAL A 251 1.11 10.86 4.23
CA VAL A 251 1.42 12.27 4.47
C VAL A 251 0.11 13.00 4.75
N ILE A 252 -0.21 13.17 6.02
CA ILE A 252 -1.45 13.77 6.52
C ILE A 252 -1.12 14.85 7.57
N PRO A 253 -2.05 15.79 7.89
CA PRO A 253 -1.84 16.83 8.88
C PRO A 253 -1.88 16.28 10.31
N ARG A 254 -0.92 15.41 10.63
CA ARG A 254 -0.73 14.74 11.92
C ARG A 254 0.74 14.85 12.29
N GLN A 255 1.03 15.27 13.51
CA GLN A 255 2.41 15.52 13.97
C GLN A 255 3.28 14.26 13.84
N GLU A 256 2.74 13.10 14.22
CA GLU A 256 3.43 11.81 14.16
C GLU A 256 3.84 11.45 12.72
N ALA A 257 2.96 11.73 11.75
CA ALA A 257 3.25 11.50 10.32
C ALA A 257 4.40 12.38 9.82
N HIS A 258 4.42 13.67 10.23
CA HIS A 258 5.50 14.59 9.86
C HIS A 258 6.84 14.27 10.54
N GLN A 259 6.81 13.68 11.73
CA GLN A 259 8.02 13.33 12.47
C GLN A 259 8.62 11.99 12.02
N LEU A 260 7.81 11.07 11.47
CA LEU A 260 8.25 9.72 11.13
C LEU A 260 9.48 9.70 10.21
N PRO A 261 9.52 10.37 9.05
CA PRO A 261 10.68 10.28 8.14
C PRO A 261 11.96 10.82 8.80
N ARG A 262 11.87 11.84 9.64
CA ARG A 262 13.03 12.36 10.40
C ARG A 262 13.57 11.32 11.38
N ARG A 263 12.68 10.61 12.08
CA ARG A 263 13.05 9.54 13.03
C ARG A 263 13.71 8.36 12.31
N LEU A 264 13.16 7.95 11.15
CA LEU A 264 13.70 6.88 10.31
C LEU A 264 15.08 7.25 9.75
N LYS A 265 15.25 8.51 9.32
CA LYS A 265 16.53 9.04 8.86
C LYS A 265 17.59 9.01 9.96
N ALA A 266 17.25 9.49 11.16
CA ALA A 266 18.15 9.46 12.31
C ALA A 266 18.58 8.02 12.65
N LEU A 267 17.64 7.06 12.60
CA LEU A 267 17.89 5.65 12.88
C LEU A 267 18.86 5.03 11.84
N ALA A 268 18.65 5.31 10.55
CA ALA A 268 19.55 4.86 9.48
C ALA A 268 20.96 5.45 9.65
N GLN A 269 21.06 6.74 9.95
CA GLN A 269 22.33 7.44 10.16
C GLN A 269 23.09 6.91 11.38
N GLN A 270 22.40 6.69 12.51
CA GLN A 270 23.00 6.09 13.72
C GLN A 270 23.55 4.70 13.47
N ALA A 271 22.89 3.92 12.59
CA ALA A 271 23.35 2.59 12.21
C ALA A 271 24.40 2.60 11.08
N GLY A 272 24.79 3.76 10.57
CA GLY A 272 25.71 3.87 9.43
C GLY A 272 25.16 3.22 8.16
N ARG A 273 23.84 3.34 7.90
CA ARG A 273 23.16 2.72 6.75
C ARG A 273 22.69 3.75 5.76
N SER A 274 22.77 3.40 4.48
CA SER A 274 22.19 4.18 3.40
C SER A 274 20.66 4.21 3.52
N TRP A 275 20.05 5.27 3.03
CA TRP A 275 18.60 5.44 3.02
C TRP A 275 18.16 6.19 1.77
N LEU A 276 16.89 6.00 1.41
CA LEU A 276 16.20 6.75 0.38
C LEU A 276 14.79 7.07 0.89
N HIS A 277 14.34 8.29 0.64
CA HIS A 277 13.02 8.77 0.97
C HIS A 277 12.35 9.36 -0.27
N ALA A 278 11.16 8.89 -0.59
CA ALA A 278 10.37 9.42 -1.68
C ALA A 278 8.95 9.76 -1.21
N THR A 279 8.39 10.85 -1.72
CA THR A 279 7.00 11.23 -1.50
C THR A 279 6.30 11.50 -2.82
N LEU A 280 4.99 11.25 -2.85
CA LEU A 280 4.11 11.56 -3.97
C LEU A 280 2.83 12.20 -3.43
N SER A 281 2.44 13.35 -4.01
CA SER A 281 1.18 14.03 -3.77
C SER A 281 0.45 14.24 -5.08
N ILE A 282 -0.84 13.88 -5.11
CA ILE A 282 -1.70 14.11 -6.29
C ILE A 282 -2.41 15.47 -6.25
N GLY A 283 -2.30 16.21 -5.15
CA GLY A 283 -2.96 17.51 -4.98
C GLY A 283 -4.47 17.41 -4.67
N ARG A 284 -5.15 18.55 -4.67
CA ARG A 284 -6.60 18.65 -4.45
C ARG A 284 -7.31 19.24 -5.66
N GLY A 285 -8.36 18.58 -6.13
CA GLY A 285 -9.26 19.13 -7.14
C GLY A 285 -10.11 20.28 -6.61
N ALA A 286 -10.48 21.22 -7.48
CA ALA A 286 -11.22 22.45 -7.11
C ALA A 286 -12.61 22.18 -6.48
N GLN A 287 -13.22 21.02 -6.72
CA GLN A 287 -14.56 20.65 -6.25
C GLN A 287 -14.56 19.70 -5.03
N GLU A 288 -13.42 19.43 -4.42
CA GLU A 288 -13.26 18.45 -3.34
C GLU A 288 -13.35 19.05 -1.92
N SER A 289 -14.12 20.10 -1.73
CA SER A 289 -14.42 20.60 -0.40
C SER A 289 -15.22 19.55 0.38
N GLY A 290 -14.58 18.82 1.31
CA GLY A 290 -15.23 17.91 2.25
C GLY A 290 -15.01 16.40 2.05
N ARG A 291 -14.22 15.95 1.08
CA ARG A 291 -13.75 14.56 1.02
C ARG A 291 -12.35 14.43 1.61
N ASP A 292 -12.26 13.91 2.84
CA ASP A 292 -11.01 13.61 3.54
C ASP A 292 -10.40 12.30 3.02
N GLY A 293 -9.95 12.27 1.74
CA GLY A 293 -9.18 11.16 1.19
C GLY A 293 -7.68 11.38 1.34
N LEU A 294 -6.89 10.30 1.33
CA LEU A 294 -5.43 10.37 1.29
C LEU A 294 -4.99 11.06 -0.02
N ARG A 295 -4.14 12.09 0.08
CA ARG A 295 -3.67 12.89 -1.07
C ARG A 295 -2.17 12.78 -1.30
N ALA A 296 -1.45 12.39 -0.28
CA ALA A 296 -0.01 12.24 -0.34
C ALA A 296 0.46 11.10 0.55
N SER A 297 1.51 10.43 0.12
CA SER A 297 2.15 9.37 0.88
C SER A 297 3.66 9.38 0.66
N GLY A 298 4.38 8.67 1.51
CA GLY A 298 5.82 8.51 1.40
C GLY A 298 6.26 7.07 1.60
N ILE A 299 7.42 6.77 1.07
CA ILE A 299 8.18 5.58 1.37
C ILE A 299 9.55 5.98 1.91
N PHE A 300 10.00 5.25 2.93
CA PHE A 300 11.35 5.36 3.45
C PHE A 300 12.03 3.99 3.32
N VAL A 301 13.17 3.94 2.64
CA VAL A 301 13.89 2.69 2.40
C VAL A 301 15.25 2.75 3.07
N ILE A 302 15.58 1.76 3.91
CA ILE A 302 16.93 1.58 4.48
C ILE A 302 17.64 0.49 3.70
N ASN A 303 18.92 0.70 3.40
CA ASN A 303 19.72 -0.09 2.49
C ASN A 303 19.06 -0.25 1.11
N PRO A 304 18.64 0.84 0.44
CA PRO A 304 18.08 0.74 -0.89
C PRO A 304 19.09 0.16 -1.86
N PRO A 305 18.66 -0.65 -2.86
CA PRO A 305 19.50 -0.94 -4.01
C PRO A 305 19.90 0.36 -4.72
N PHE A 306 21.17 0.42 -5.20
CA PHE A 306 21.70 1.64 -5.83
C PHE A 306 20.86 2.11 -7.04
N VAL A 307 20.22 1.20 -7.76
CA VAL A 307 19.37 1.50 -8.91
C VAL A 307 18.06 2.22 -8.53
N LEU A 308 17.62 2.11 -7.27
CA LEU A 308 16.28 2.58 -6.88
C LEU A 308 16.12 4.08 -7.07
N GLN A 309 17.13 4.87 -6.70
CA GLN A 309 17.06 6.32 -6.78
C GLN A 309 16.90 6.79 -8.23
N GLU A 310 17.68 6.26 -9.14
CA GLU A 310 17.61 6.61 -10.56
C GLU A 310 16.28 6.21 -11.18
N ARG A 311 15.82 4.98 -10.92
CA ARG A 311 14.55 4.46 -11.41
C ARG A 311 13.34 5.26 -10.92
N LEU A 312 13.36 5.68 -9.64
CA LEU A 312 12.31 6.55 -9.11
C LEU A 312 12.39 7.98 -9.64
N LYS A 313 13.60 8.50 -9.87
CA LYS A 313 13.81 9.83 -10.48
C LYS A 313 13.20 9.92 -11.88
N GLU A 314 13.24 8.84 -12.64
CA GLU A 314 12.58 8.74 -13.94
C GLU A 314 11.06 8.56 -13.84
N ALA A 315 10.59 7.70 -12.92
CA ALA A 315 9.20 7.31 -12.84
C ALA A 315 8.30 8.35 -12.14
N LEU A 316 8.76 8.96 -11.04
CA LEU A 316 7.94 9.86 -10.22
C LEU A 316 7.40 11.08 -10.99
N PRO A 317 8.15 11.76 -11.87
CA PRO A 317 7.61 12.86 -12.66
C PRO A 317 6.46 12.42 -13.58
N VAL A 318 6.55 11.23 -14.18
CA VAL A 318 5.52 10.68 -15.07
C VAL A 318 4.30 10.28 -14.27
N ILE A 319 4.47 9.55 -13.15
CA ILE A 319 3.39 9.15 -12.26
C ILE A 319 2.67 10.40 -11.71
N CYS A 320 3.41 11.38 -11.19
CA CYS A 320 2.85 12.62 -10.64
C CYS A 320 2.02 13.38 -11.67
N ARG A 321 2.54 13.54 -12.90
CA ARG A 321 1.85 14.23 -13.99
C ARG A 321 0.56 13.53 -14.41
N THR A 322 0.57 12.20 -14.47
CA THR A 322 -0.61 11.41 -14.84
C THR A 322 -1.68 11.42 -13.74
N LEU A 323 -1.26 11.44 -12.48
CA LEU A 323 -2.18 11.35 -11.33
C LEU A 323 -2.55 12.71 -10.72
N GLN A 324 -1.97 13.84 -11.18
CA GLN A 324 -2.24 15.16 -10.63
C GLN A 324 -3.72 15.53 -10.74
N ARG A 325 -4.27 16.11 -9.65
CA ARG A 325 -5.67 16.54 -9.58
C ARG A 325 -5.86 18.03 -9.36
N GLY A 326 -4.81 18.75 -8.99
CA GLY A 326 -4.89 20.18 -8.76
C GLY A 326 -3.73 20.73 -7.92
N ALA A 327 -3.98 21.79 -7.20
CA ALA A 327 -2.95 22.46 -6.41
C ALA A 327 -2.35 21.52 -5.33
N GLY A 328 -1.05 21.65 -5.10
CA GLY A 328 -0.32 20.85 -4.11
C GLY A 328 0.10 19.46 -4.59
N HIS A 329 -0.03 19.14 -5.90
CA HIS A 329 0.61 17.96 -6.47
C HIS A 329 2.12 18.14 -6.53
N GLY A 330 2.85 17.05 -6.45
CA GLY A 330 4.31 17.05 -6.52
C GLY A 330 4.92 15.75 -6.02
N TRP A 331 6.21 15.66 -6.14
CA TRP A 331 6.99 14.55 -5.63
C TRP A 331 8.32 15.05 -5.07
N GLN A 332 8.88 14.29 -4.15
CA GLN A 332 10.22 14.52 -3.62
C GLN A 332 10.99 13.21 -3.61
N LEU A 333 12.29 13.29 -3.81
CA LEU A 333 13.20 12.16 -3.75
C LEU A 333 14.52 12.63 -3.16
N GLU A 334 14.88 12.07 -2.02
CA GLU A 334 16.16 12.32 -1.34
C GLU A 334 16.78 11.00 -0.90
N GLY A 335 18.10 10.96 -0.82
CA GLY A 335 18.83 9.78 -0.37
C GLY A 335 20.12 10.16 0.33
N SER A 336 20.70 9.18 1.03
CA SER A 336 22.08 9.31 1.49
C SER A 336 23.02 9.29 0.28
N PRO A 337 24.11 10.03 0.31
CA PRO A 337 25.17 9.94 -0.70
C PRO A 337 25.76 8.54 -0.78
#